data_860f78d7f3be3d084ae4f9c27754f3df
#
_entry.id   860f78d7f3be3d084ae4f9c27754f3df
#
_cell.length_a   1.000
_cell.length_b   1.000
_cell.length_c   1.000
_cell.angle_alpha   90.00
_cell.angle_beta   90.00
_cell.angle_gamma   90.00
#
_symmetry.space_group_name_H-M   'P 1'
#
loop_
_entity.id
_entity.type
_entity.pdbx_description
1 polymer ?
#
loop_
_entity_poly.entity_id
_entity_poly.type
_entity_poly.pdbx_seq_one_letter_code
_entity_poly.pdbx_strand_id
1 'polypeptide(L)'
;GLVGSEMCIRDSVWTSPKALQTMAANAYEAIRNAYPDSVKYEAGYNRLRSTLKELDIRTAEKIARSGVKYFIVYHPALTYYARDYGLRQVAIEADGKEPSAKQLTAVIRQAREDGVRRIFYQNQFPASTVEIIARDIDAEYVEIDPLDEDAIGAIDAMTDSITAK
;
A
#
# COMPACT_ATOMS: atom_id res chain seq x y z
N GLY A 1 22.80 12.76 5.43
CA GLY A 1 22.54 11.99 4.28
C GLY A 1 21.09 11.59 4.12
N LEU A 2 20.57 11.83 2.95
CA LEU A 2 19.19 11.62 2.50
C LEU A 2 18.90 10.17 2.03
N VAL A 3 19.46 9.15 2.67
CA VAL A 3 19.45 7.78 2.09
C VAL A 3 18.27 6.91 2.58
N GLY A 4 17.67 7.20 3.74
CA GLY A 4 16.63 6.31 4.30
C GLY A 4 15.23 6.51 3.73
N SER A 5 14.74 7.74 3.66
CA SER A 5 13.36 8.03 3.26
C SER A 5 13.11 7.91 1.74
N GLU A 6 14.11 8.22 0.92
CA GLU A 6 13.99 8.08 -0.54
C GLU A 6 13.99 6.61 -1.01
N MET A 7 14.67 5.72 -0.29
CA MET A 7 14.70 4.30 -0.65
C MET A 7 13.34 3.64 -0.39
N CYS A 8 12.71 3.90 0.75
CA CYS A 8 11.35 3.40 1.04
C CYS A 8 10.30 3.90 0.04
N ILE A 9 10.42 5.14 -0.41
CA ILE A 9 9.50 5.71 -1.42
C ILE A 9 9.66 5.02 -2.78
N ARG A 10 10.89 4.65 -3.17
CA ARG A 10 11.16 3.96 -4.44
C ARG A 10 10.72 2.51 -4.43
N ASP A 11 10.79 1.85 -3.29
CA ASP A 11 10.60 0.40 -3.17
C ASP A 11 9.12 -0.04 -3.11
N SER A 12 8.17 0.89 -3.10
CA SER A 12 6.74 0.57 -2.97
C SER A 12 5.84 1.16 -4.06
N VAL A 13 6.43 1.58 -5.17
CA VAL A 13 5.68 2.19 -6.30
C VAL A 13 4.61 1.24 -6.88
N TRP A 14 4.86 -0.07 -6.89
CA TRP A 14 3.95 -1.10 -7.42
C TRP A 14 2.72 -1.34 -6.54
N THR A 15 2.65 -0.79 -5.34
CA THR A 15 1.46 -0.90 -4.47
C THR A 15 0.33 0.04 -4.89
N SER A 16 0.57 0.95 -5.84
CA SER A 16 -0.47 1.84 -6.39
C SER A 16 -0.95 1.38 -7.77
N PRO A 17 -2.26 1.16 -7.98
CA PRO A 17 -2.86 0.91 -9.29
C PRO A 17 -2.50 1.95 -10.35
N LYS A 18 -2.41 3.23 -10.00
CA LYS A 18 -2.03 4.31 -10.92
C LYS A 18 -0.56 4.21 -11.33
N ALA A 19 0.31 3.89 -10.38
CA ALA A 19 1.73 3.69 -10.67
C ALA A 19 1.96 2.43 -11.51
N LEU A 20 1.23 1.34 -11.26
CA LEU A 20 1.28 0.13 -12.07
C LEU A 20 0.90 0.38 -13.53
N GLN A 21 -0.10 1.23 -13.79
CA GLN A 21 -0.45 1.62 -15.16
C GLN A 21 0.73 2.29 -15.88
N THR A 22 1.43 3.20 -15.20
CA THR A 22 2.62 3.88 -15.73
C THR A 22 3.76 2.89 -15.95
N MET A 23 4.01 1.98 -14.99
CA MET A 23 5.04 0.94 -15.13
C MET A 23 4.75 0.02 -16.31
N ALA A 24 3.51 -0.42 -16.47
CA ALA A 24 3.09 -1.27 -17.61
C ALA A 24 3.26 -0.56 -18.95
N ALA A 25 2.93 0.74 -19.02
CA ALA A 25 3.11 1.54 -20.24
C ALA A 25 4.59 1.67 -20.62
N ASN A 26 5.45 2.00 -19.65
CA ASN A 26 6.90 2.11 -19.87
C ASN A 26 7.52 0.79 -20.28
N ALA A 27 7.13 -0.32 -19.66
CA ALA A 27 7.59 -1.67 -20.01
C ALA A 27 7.17 -2.04 -21.45
N TYR A 28 5.91 -1.78 -21.79
CA TYR A 28 5.41 -2.03 -23.14
C TYR A 28 6.14 -1.19 -24.19
N GLU A 29 6.41 0.09 -23.93
CA GLU A 29 7.16 0.95 -24.84
C GLU A 29 8.57 0.40 -25.09
N ALA A 30 9.27 -0.04 -24.07
CA ALA A 30 10.58 -0.67 -24.19
C ALA A 30 10.52 -1.97 -25.02
N ILE A 31 9.53 -2.82 -24.78
CA ILE A 31 9.32 -4.06 -25.54
C ILE A 31 9.00 -3.76 -27.00
N ARG A 32 8.13 -2.80 -27.28
CA ARG A 32 7.77 -2.38 -28.63
C ARG A 32 8.97 -1.86 -29.41
N ASN A 33 9.85 -1.10 -28.76
CA ASN A 33 11.07 -0.59 -29.39
C ASN A 33 12.07 -1.73 -29.71
N ALA A 34 12.14 -2.74 -28.85
CA ALA A 34 13.02 -3.90 -29.06
C ALA A 34 12.45 -4.91 -30.10
N TYR A 35 11.11 -5.01 -30.19
CA TYR A 35 10.40 -6.00 -31.03
C TYR A 35 9.24 -5.34 -31.79
N PRO A 36 9.51 -4.44 -32.76
CA PRO A 36 8.49 -3.59 -33.39
C PRO A 36 7.43 -4.37 -34.18
N ASP A 37 7.78 -5.55 -34.70
CA ASP A 37 6.87 -6.37 -35.55
C ASP A 37 5.99 -7.34 -34.71
N SER A 38 6.04 -7.29 -33.40
CA SER A 38 5.36 -8.26 -32.53
C SER A 38 3.99 -7.78 -32.04
N VAL A 39 2.95 -8.02 -32.84
CA VAL A 39 1.53 -7.68 -32.52
C VAL A 39 1.04 -8.34 -31.22
N LYS A 40 1.58 -9.51 -30.84
CA LYS A 40 1.17 -10.22 -29.62
C LYS A 40 1.43 -9.42 -28.34
N TYR A 41 2.48 -8.61 -28.32
CA TYR A 41 2.81 -7.79 -27.14
C TYR A 41 1.81 -6.65 -26.97
N GLU A 42 1.33 -6.07 -28.06
CA GLU A 42 0.28 -5.05 -28.00
C GLU A 42 -1.03 -5.60 -27.41
N ALA A 43 -1.47 -6.77 -27.85
CA ALA A 43 -2.66 -7.41 -27.32
C ALA A 43 -2.52 -7.75 -25.82
N GLY A 44 -1.34 -8.21 -25.40
CA GLY A 44 -1.03 -8.46 -23.98
C GLY A 44 -1.08 -7.19 -23.14
N TYR A 45 -0.44 -6.13 -23.62
CA TYR A 45 -0.45 -4.84 -22.96
C TYR A 45 -1.87 -4.25 -22.85
N ASN A 46 -2.67 -4.34 -23.91
CA ASN A 46 -4.05 -3.82 -23.88
C ASN A 46 -4.92 -4.55 -22.85
N ARG A 47 -4.76 -5.86 -22.69
CA ARG A 47 -5.44 -6.61 -21.61
C ARG A 47 -4.98 -6.13 -20.23
N LEU A 48 -3.66 -6.08 -19.98
CA LEU A 48 -3.11 -5.63 -18.71
C LEU A 48 -3.57 -4.20 -18.38
N ARG A 49 -3.52 -3.30 -19.35
CA ARG A 49 -3.99 -1.91 -19.18
C ARG A 49 -5.45 -1.84 -18.77
N SER A 50 -6.32 -2.63 -19.36
CA SER A 50 -7.74 -2.69 -18.98
C SER A 50 -7.89 -3.19 -17.54
N THR A 51 -7.21 -4.27 -17.18
CA THR A 51 -7.25 -4.84 -15.83
C THR A 51 -6.76 -3.83 -14.76
N LEU A 52 -5.65 -3.13 -15.03
CA LEU A 52 -5.12 -2.13 -14.11
C LEU A 52 -6.03 -0.89 -13.99
N LYS A 53 -6.69 -0.49 -15.09
CA LYS A 53 -7.68 0.59 -15.05
C LYS A 53 -8.92 0.21 -14.23
N GLU A 54 -9.39 -1.00 -14.36
CA GLU A 54 -10.49 -1.53 -13.56
C GLU A 54 -10.11 -1.61 -12.09
N LEU A 55 -8.87 -2.05 -11.77
CA LEU A 55 -8.33 -2.04 -10.40
C LEU A 55 -8.35 -0.63 -9.81
N ASP A 56 -7.85 0.37 -10.54
CA ASP A 56 -7.84 1.77 -10.11
C ASP A 56 -9.24 2.30 -9.80
N ILE A 57 -10.20 2.04 -10.69
CA ILE A 57 -11.59 2.47 -10.51
C ILE A 57 -12.21 1.83 -9.27
N ARG A 58 -12.14 0.50 -9.12
CA ARG A 58 -12.76 -0.18 -7.98
C ARG A 58 -12.09 0.16 -6.66
N THR A 59 -10.77 0.38 -6.65
CA THR A 59 -10.03 0.87 -5.47
C THR A 59 -10.53 2.25 -5.05
N ALA A 60 -10.60 3.20 -5.98
CA ALA A 60 -11.10 4.53 -5.71
C ALA A 60 -12.54 4.53 -5.18
N GLU A 61 -13.42 3.72 -5.78
CA GLU A 61 -14.80 3.58 -5.35
C GLU A 61 -14.95 2.99 -3.94
N LYS A 62 -14.20 1.94 -3.62
CA LYS A 62 -14.21 1.31 -2.28
C LYS A 62 -13.78 2.33 -1.21
N ILE A 63 -12.69 3.05 -1.45
CA ILE A 63 -12.19 4.08 -0.54
C ILE A 63 -13.22 5.21 -0.36
N ALA A 64 -13.77 5.72 -1.45
CA ALA A 64 -14.77 6.79 -1.39
C ALA A 64 -16.01 6.37 -0.60
N ARG A 65 -16.51 5.15 -0.79
CA ARG A 65 -17.70 4.63 -0.08
C ARG A 65 -17.43 4.34 1.40
N SER A 66 -16.23 3.93 1.77
CA SER A 66 -15.87 3.62 3.16
C SER A 66 -15.79 4.87 4.03
N GLY A 67 -15.40 6.01 3.44
CA GLY A 67 -15.14 7.26 4.15
C GLY A 67 -13.82 7.26 4.94
N VAL A 68 -13.01 6.20 4.83
CA VAL A 68 -11.70 6.13 5.49
C VAL A 68 -10.81 7.29 5.04
N LYS A 69 -10.06 7.89 5.98
CA LYS A 69 -9.17 9.02 5.72
C LYS A 69 -7.70 8.69 5.95
N TYR A 70 -7.43 7.71 6.78
CA TYR A 70 -6.09 7.26 7.06
C TYR A 70 -6.08 5.81 7.55
N PHE A 71 -4.92 5.21 7.56
CA PHE A 71 -4.67 3.89 8.13
C PHE A 71 -3.30 3.87 8.83
N ILE A 72 -3.15 2.95 9.77
CA ILE A 72 -1.91 2.75 10.51
C ILE A 72 -1.22 1.49 9.98
N VAL A 73 0.05 1.60 9.69
CA VAL A 73 0.88 0.50 9.18
C VAL A 73 2.22 0.46 9.91
N TYR A 74 2.80 -0.73 10.07
CA TYR A 74 4.11 -0.83 10.74
C TYR A 74 5.19 -0.12 9.92
N HIS A 75 5.47 -0.59 8.70
CA HIS A 75 6.44 0.01 7.77
C HIS A 75 5.72 0.79 6.66
N PRO A 76 6.21 1.98 6.27
CA PRO A 76 5.49 2.87 5.33
C PRO A 76 5.60 2.42 3.85
N ALA A 77 5.23 1.17 3.55
CA ALA A 77 5.28 0.61 2.19
C ALA A 77 4.16 1.07 1.25
N LEU A 78 3.16 1.80 1.74
CA LEU A 78 1.96 2.16 0.98
C LEU A 78 1.86 3.65 0.64
N THR A 79 3.00 4.33 0.57
CA THR A 79 3.05 5.80 0.36
C THR A 79 2.43 6.23 -0.96
N TYR A 80 2.71 5.51 -2.05
CA TYR A 80 2.12 5.82 -3.37
C TYR A 80 0.62 5.54 -3.40
N TYR A 81 0.20 4.42 -2.83
CA TYR A 81 -1.21 4.08 -2.70
C TYR A 81 -1.96 5.16 -1.90
N ALA A 82 -1.48 5.52 -0.72
CA ALA A 82 -2.09 6.54 0.12
C ALA A 82 -2.20 7.89 -0.60
N ARG A 83 -1.12 8.36 -1.22
CA ARG A 83 -1.08 9.60 -2.00
C ARG A 83 -2.12 9.60 -3.13
N ASP A 84 -2.17 8.52 -3.91
CA ASP A 84 -2.95 8.45 -5.13
C ASP A 84 -4.46 8.36 -4.87
N TYR A 85 -4.85 7.94 -3.66
CA TYR A 85 -6.25 7.85 -3.24
C TYR A 85 -6.64 8.81 -2.12
N GLY A 86 -5.79 9.80 -1.83
CA GLY A 86 -6.09 10.85 -0.85
C GLY A 86 -6.17 10.35 0.60
N LEU A 87 -5.47 9.26 0.91
CA LEU A 87 -5.35 8.71 2.26
C LEU A 87 -4.07 9.22 2.93
N ARG A 88 -4.08 9.28 4.26
CA ARG A 88 -2.89 9.50 5.07
C ARG A 88 -2.40 8.18 5.64
N GLN A 89 -1.17 7.79 5.31
CA GLN A 89 -0.48 6.67 5.93
C GLN A 89 0.19 7.14 7.23
N VAL A 90 -0.07 6.45 8.33
CA VAL A 90 0.61 6.64 9.60
C VAL A 90 1.50 5.43 9.84
N ALA A 91 2.82 5.62 9.82
CA ALA A 91 3.77 4.56 10.07
C ALA A 91 4.10 4.46 11.57
N ILE A 92 4.23 3.23 12.08
CA ILE A 92 4.67 2.96 13.45
C ILE A 92 6.18 3.08 13.54
N GLU A 93 6.90 2.47 12.62
CA GLU A 93 8.35 2.58 12.56
C GLU A 93 8.77 3.97 12.03
N ALA A 94 9.97 4.39 12.40
CA ALA A 94 10.59 5.62 11.91
C ALA A 94 11.99 5.31 11.35
N ASP A 95 12.20 5.58 10.06
CA ASP A 95 13.49 5.43 9.37
C ASP A 95 14.14 4.03 9.53
N GLY A 96 13.34 2.97 9.45
CA GLY A 96 13.81 1.59 9.60
C GLY A 96 14.18 1.19 11.03
N LYS A 97 13.73 1.96 12.03
CA LYS A 97 14.01 1.73 13.45
C LYS A 97 12.72 1.49 14.21
N GLU A 98 12.81 0.66 15.24
CA GLU A 98 11.71 0.51 16.18
C GLU A 98 11.31 1.87 16.81
N PRO A 99 10.00 2.10 17.01
CA PRO A 99 9.53 3.34 17.58
C PRO A 99 10.01 3.49 19.03
N SER A 100 10.36 4.72 19.42
CA SER A 100 10.58 5.02 20.82
C SER A 100 9.27 4.90 21.62
N ALA A 101 9.35 4.67 22.91
CA ALA A 101 8.16 4.60 23.80
C ALA A 101 7.28 5.84 23.67
N LYS A 102 7.86 7.03 23.49
CA LYS A 102 7.11 8.28 23.29
C LYS A 102 6.32 8.29 21.98
N GLN A 103 6.94 7.82 20.89
CA GLN A 103 6.27 7.71 19.58
C GLN A 103 5.14 6.69 19.63
N LEU A 104 5.39 5.53 20.23
CA LEU A 104 4.40 4.48 20.41
C LEU A 104 3.18 5.00 21.20
N THR A 105 3.40 5.67 22.32
CA THR A 105 2.33 6.28 23.12
C THR A 105 1.51 7.31 22.31
N ALA A 106 2.16 8.10 21.47
CA ALA A 106 1.48 9.07 20.62
C ALA A 106 0.59 8.40 19.56
N VAL A 107 1.09 7.34 18.92
CA VAL A 107 0.31 6.55 17.93
C VAL A 107 -0.90 5.89 18.60
N ILE A 108 -0.71 5.25 19.76
CA ILE A 108 -1.79 4.60 20.52
C ILE A 108 -2.88 5.60 20.89
N ARG A 109 -2.50 6.77 21.42
CA ARG A 109 -3.45 7.81 21.77
C ARG A 109 -4.27 8.28 20.57
N GLN A 110 -3.60 8.61 19.48
CA GLN A 110 -4.26 9.06 18.25
C GLN A 110 -5.20 7.99 17.69
N ALA A 111 -4.75 6.74 17.67
CA ALA A 111 -5.55 5.61 17.18
C ALA A 111 -6.84 5.41 18.01
N ARG A 112 -6.76 5.57 19.34
CA ARG A 112 -7.94 5.53 20.24
C ARG A 112 -8.90 6.68 19.97
N GLU A 113 -8.38 7.90 19.90
CA GLU A 113 -9.18 9.10 19.65
C GLU A 113 -9.94 9.02 18.32
N ASP A 114 -9.32 8.44 17.31
CA ASP A 114 -9.89 8.30 15.98
C ASP A 114 -10.71 6.99 15.79
N GLY A 115 -10.80 6.14 16.80
CA GLY A 115 -11.55 4.90 16.77
C GLY A 115 -11.02 3.89 15.73
N VAL A 116 -9.70 3.81 15.59
CA VAL A 116 -9.05 2.87 14.67
C VAL A 116 -9.36 1.44 15.07
N ARG A 117 -9.80 0.64 14.10
CA ARG A 117 -10.18 -0.76 14.30
C ARG A 117 -9.17 -1.75 13.77
N ARG A 118 -8.24 -1.31 12.91
CA ARG A 118 -7.23 -2.18 12.28
C ARG A 118 -5.89 -1.49 12.19
N ILE A 119 -4.84 -2.27 12.45
CA ILE A 119 -3.45 -1.87 12.23
C ILE A 119 -2.84 -2.88 11.26
N PHE A 120 -2.14 -2.38 10.25
CA PHE A 120 -1.54 -3.22 9.22
C PHE A 120 -0.06 -3.46 9.49
N TYR A 121 0.41 -4.65 9.17
CA TYR A 121 1.84 -4.98 9.21
C TYR A 121 2.20 -5.86 8.02
N GLN A 122 3.44 -5.77 7.60
CA GLN A 122 3.97 -6.60 6.54
C GLN A 122 4.57 -7.88 7.12
N ASN A 123 4.40 -9.01 6.42
CA ASN A 123 4.90 -10.33 6.83
C ASN A 123 6.44 -10.39 7.01
N GLN A 124 7.18 -9.42 6.46
CA GLN A 124 8.63 -9.30 6.62
C GLN A 124 9.05 -8.74 7.99
N PHE A 125 8.12 -8.26 8.80
CA PHE A 125 8.37 -7.66 10.11
C PHE A 125 7.71 -8.47 11.23
N PRO A 126 8.30 -8.48 12.45
CA PRO A 126 7.70 -9.17 13.58
C PRO A 126 6.36 -8.53 13.99
N ALA A 127 5.33 -9.35 14.12
CA ALA A 127 4.00 -8.90 14.53
C ALA A 127 3.94 -8.37 15.98
N SER A 128 4.93 -8.69 16.81
CA SER A 128 4.91 -8.44 18.26
C SER A 128 4.63 -6.99 18.66
N THR A 129 5.26 -6.02 17.98
CA THR A 129 5.05 -4.59 18.26
C THR A 129 3.63 -4.17 17.86
N VAL A 130 3.15 -4.65 16.72
CA VAL A 130 1.81 -4.34 16.22
C VAL A 130 0.73 -4.98 17.10
N GLU A 131 0.95 -6.20 17.55
CA GLU A 131 0.06 -6.93 18.47
C GLU A 131 -0.12 -6.18 19.80
N ILE A 132 0.96 -5.65 20.36
CA ILE A 132 0.90 -4.84 21.59
C ILE A 132 0.02 -3.61 21.38
N ILE A 133 0.23 -2.87 20.27
CA ILE A 133 -0.55 -1.66 19.97
C ILE A 133 -2.02 -2.02 19.73
N ALA A 134 -2.28 -3.04 18.93
CA ALA A 134 -3.63 -3.48 18.60
C ALA A 134 -4.42 -3.88 19.86
N ARG A 135 -3.79 -4.63 20.77
CA ARG A 135 -4.37 -4.99 22.07
C ARG A 135 -4.69 -3.77 22.92
N ASP A 136 -3.79 -2.78 22.95
CA ASP A 136 -3.96 -1.57 23.73
C ASP A 136 -5.14 -0.71 23.27
N ILE A 137 -5.51 -0.75 22.00
CA ILE A 137 -6.60 0.04 21.42
C ILE A 137 -7.85 -0.79 21.08
N ASP A 138 -7.86 -2.06 21.43
CA ASP A 138 -8.94 -3.00 21.08
C ASP A 138 -9.18 -3.07 19.54
N ALA A 139 -8.10 -3.19 18.79
CA ALA A 139 -8.11 -3.30 17.33
C ALA A 139 -7.56 -4.64 16.85
N GLU A 140 -7.92 -5.01 15.63
CA GLU A 140 -7.31 -6.12 14.92
C GLU A 140 -5.95 -5.71 14.34
N TYR A 141 -5.00 -6.64 14.26
CA TYR A 141 -3.79 -6.47 13.47
C TYR A 141 -3.88 -7.38 12.24
N VAL A 142 -3.66 -6.79 11.07
CA VAL A 142 -3.89 -7.43 9.78
C VAL A 142 -2.59 -7.49 9.01
N GLU A 143 -2.23 -8.71 8.61
CA GLU A 143 -1.08 -8.93 7.74
C GLU A 143 -1.38 -8.47 6.31
N ILE A 144 -0.42 -7.80 5.71
CA ILE A 144 -0.41 -7.45 4.29
C ILE A 144 0.91 -7.88 3.66
N ASP A 145 0.88 -8.32 2.41
CA ASP A 145 2.09 -8.61 1.66
C ASP A 145 2.23 -7.67 0.45
N PRO A 146 2.98 -6.56 0.58
CA PRO A 146 3.22 -5.66 -0.53
C PRO A 146 4.20 -6.22 -1.56
N LEU A 147 4.81 -7.39 -1.31
CA LEU A 147 5.76 -8.07 -2.19
C LEU A 147 5.15 -9.30 -2.86
N ASP A 148 3.85 -9.53 -2.71
CA ASP A 148 3.16 -10.63 -3.38
C ASP A 148 3.34 -10.52 -4.91
N GLU A 149 3.63 -11.65 -5.54
CA GLU A 149 3.78 -11.73 -7.01
C GLU A 149 2.47 -11.42 -7.75
N ASP A 150 1.31 -11.68 -7.13
CA ASP A 150 0.01 -11.18 -7.58
C ASP A 150 -0.27 -9.77 -7.01
N ALA A 151 0.42 -8.78 -7.53
CA ALA A 151 0.25 -7.40 -7.10
C ALA A 151 -1.21 -6.89 -7.23
N ILE A 152 -1.99 -7.39 -8.17
CA ILE A 152 -3.40 -7.00 -8.37
C ILE A 152 -4.25 -7.57 -7.23
N GLY A 153 -4.11 -8.85 -6.94
CA GLY A 153 -4.81 -9.50 -5.83
C GLY A 153 -4.42 -8.92 -4.48
N ALA A 154 -3.13 -8.66 -4.26
CA ALA A 154 -2.64 -8.02 -3.04
C ALA A 154 -3.22 -6.62 -2.82
N ILE A 155 -3.31 -5.79 -3.86
CA ILE A 155 -3.93 -4.46 -3.78
C ILE A 155 -5.44 -4.56 -3.49
N ASP A 156 -6.16 -5.49 -4.11
CA ASP A 156 -7.57 -5.71 -3.83
C ASP A 156 -7.78 -6.13 -2.36
N ALA A 157 -7.05 -7.13 -1.88
CA ALA A 157 -7.15 -7.63 -0.51
C ALA A 157 -6.80 -6.55 0.53
N MET A 158 -5.74 -5.78 0.27
CA MET A 158 -5.35 -4.65 1.10
C MET A 158 -6.43 -3.56 1.11
N THR A 159 -6.98 -3.22 -0.04
CA THR A 159 -8.06 -2.23 -0.16
C THR A 159 -9.30 -2.68 0.62
N ASP A 160 -9.68 -3.95 0.51
CA ASP A 160 -10.79 -4.52 1.26
C ASP A 160 -10.56 -4.43 2.78
N SER A 161 -9.36 -4.75 3.22
CA SER A 161 -8.98 -4.67 4.64
C SER A 161 -8.98 -3.22 5.17
N ILE A 162 -8.47 -2.25 4.40
CA ILE A 162 -8.45 -0.82 4.78
C ILE A 162 -9.86 -0.24 4.82
N THR A 163 -10.74 -0.66 3.92
CA THR A 163 -12.09 -0.11 3.77
C THR A 163 -13.17 -0.87 4.55
N ALA A 164 -12.87 -2.00 5.15
CA ALA A 164 -13.80 -2.75 5.98
C ALA A 164 -14.17 -1.95 7.25
N LYS A 165 -15.44 -2.02 7.63
CA LYS A 165 -16.02 -1.33 8.80
C LYS A 165 -15.84 -2.14 10.07
#